data_079b7c3d92a69af0ffdc10ffcf2b381f
#
_entry.id   079b7c3d92a69af0ffdc10ffcf2b381f
#
_cell.length_a   1.000
_cell.length_b   1.000
_cell.length_c   1.000
_cell.angle_alpha   90.00
_cell.angle_beta   90.00
_cell.angle_gamma   90.00
#
_symmetry.space_group_name_H-M   'P 1'
#
loop_
_entity.id
_entity.type
_entity.pdbx_description
1 polymer ?
#
loop_
_entity_poly.entity_id
_entity_poly.type
_entity_poly.pdbx_seq_one_letter_code
_entity_poly.pdbx_strand_id
1 'polypeptide(L)'
;MADSHKILPDLSTALVDLFTVDPAARTLQTDKGNHTSAAMTEQHSDTAPEPERKAPRTGYGVIQDYLKTLDNSPGVYRMLDSESRVLYVGKARNLRARVSNYSRPGHSPRIEKMISLTASMMFLTTRTETEALLLEQNLIKQLKPKYNVLLRDDKSFPNILVAKDHAFPQIKKHRGTRREKGSYFGPFASAGAVNRTLNQLQKAFLLRNCSNAMFESRTRPCLQYQIKRCKAPCVGLVDAAEYAEDVRHSVMFLEGRSNALNDELTAAMEKAATALDFERAAELRDQIALLRRVQDQQSIDTEQ
;
A
#
# COMPACT_ATOMS: atom_id res chain seq x y z
N MET A 1 -10.57 -1.33 35.74
CA MET A 1 -9.26 -1.80 35.28
C MET A 1 -9.22 -1.55 33.79
N ALA A 2 -8.38 -0.63 33.37
CA ALA A 2 -8.38 -0.05 32.03
C ALA A 2 -7.59 -0.93 31.09
N ASP A 3 -8.23 -1.45 30.04
CA ASP A 3 -7.59 -2.16 28.94
C ASP A 3 -7.07 -1.16 27.94
N SER A 4 -5.75 -1.06 27.90
CA SER A 4 -5.01 -0.23 26.93
C SER A 4 -4.95 -0.96 25.60
N HIS A 5 -5.88 -0.68 24.69
CA HIS A 5 -5.74 -1.03 23.28
C HIS A 5 -4.60 -0.21 22.68
N LYS A 6 -3.41 -0.80 22.57
CA LYS A 6 -2.36 -0.33 21.67
C LYS A 6 -2.84 -0.53 20.23
N ILE A 7 -3.41 0.52 19.67
CA ILE A 7 -3.63 0.66 18.21
C ILE A 7 -2.23 0.77 17.59
N LEU A 8 -1.82 -0.22 16.82
CA LEU A 8 -0.68 -0.12 15.94
C LEU A 8 -0.93 1.05 14.96
N PRO A 9 0.02 1.97 14.77
CA PRO A 9 -0.18 3.09 13.85
C PRO A 9 -0.41 2.56 12.44
N ASP A 10 -1.42 3.13 11.79
CA ASP A 10 -1.73 2.92 10.39
C ASP A 10 -0.47 3.23 9.56
N LEU A 11 0.02 2.27 8.80
CA LEU A 11 1.17 2.41 7.89
C LEU A 11 1.03 3.60 6.93
N SER A 12 -0.21 4.07 6.72
CA SER A 12 -0.53 5.29 5.99
C SER A 12 -0.02 6.55 6.72
N THR A 13 -0.06 6.58 8.05
CA THR A 13 0.36 7.74 8.86
C THR A 13 1.87 7.77 9.05
N ALA A 14 2.50 6.61 9.23
CA ALA A 14 3.95 6.50 9.39
C ALA A 14 4.74 6.90 8.11
N LEU A 15 4.13 6.76 6.92
CA LEU A 15 4.70 7.22 5.65
C LEU A 15 4.58 8.74 5.45
N VAL A 16 3.67 9.42 6.15
CA VAL A 16 3.48 10.88 6.02
C VAL A 16 4.53 11.65 6.84
N ASP A 17 4.91 11.16 8.01
CA ASP A 17 5.88 11.84 8.89
C ASP A 17 7.34 11.77 8.39
N LEU A 18 7.66 10.85 7.49
CA LEU A 18 8.99 10.76 6.87
C LEU A 18 9.25 11.81 5.77
N PHE A 19 8.25 12.61 5.39
CA PHE A 19 8.31 13.47 4.19
C PHE A 19 8.07 14.96 4.42
N THR A 20 8.00 15.42 5.67
CA THR A 20 8.08 16.86 5.98
C THR A 20 9.54 17.27 6.12
N VAL A 21 10.20 17.49 5.00
CA VAL A 21 11.49 18.19 4.97
C VAL A 21 11.19 19.67 5.02
N ASP A 22 11.46 20.28 6.17
CA ASP A 22 11.45 21.72 6.41
C ASP A 22 12.47 22.39 5.47
N PRO A 23 12.11 23.36 4.63
CA PRO A 23 13.03 24.01 3.71
C PRO A 23 14.01 24.98 4.36
N ALA A 24 14.02 25.13 5.71
CA ALA A 24 14.77 26.17 6.42
C ALA A 24 16.10 25.71 7.04
N ALA A 25 16.53 24.47 6.92
CA ALA A 25 17.74 23.96 7.57
C ALA A 25 18.92 23.78 6.61
N ARG A 26 19.49 24.87 6.10
CA ARG A 26 20.86 24.92 5.58
C ARG A 26 21.50 26.27 5.87
N THR A 27 21.79 26.51 7.14
CA THR A 27 22.79 27.53 7.50
C THR A 27 23.96 26.79 8.14
N LEU A 28 25.06 26.71 7.39
CA LEU A 28 26.34 26.21 7.88
C LEU A 28 26.91 27.22 8.87
N GLN A 29 27.10 26.78 10.10
CA GLN A 29 27.94 27.43 11.10
C GLN A 29 29.40 27.37 10.65
N THR A 30 30.04 28.54 10.56
CA THR A 30 31.49 28.65 10.73
C THR A 30 31.78 29.64 11.84
N ASP A 31 32.66 29.21 12.69
CA ASP A 31 33.00 29.71 14.01
C ASP A 31 34.01 30.87 13.96
N LYS A 32 33.84 31.82 14.87
CA LYS A 32 34.78 32.67 15.64
C LYS A 32 36.05 33.27 15.04
N GLY A 33 36.18 34.56 15.35
CA GLY A 33 37.48 35.20 15.53
C GLY A 33 37.46 36.71 15.53
N ASN A 34 37.17 37.26 16.61
CA ASN A 34 37.73 38.34 17.47
C ASN A 34 38.54 39.52 16.86
N HIS A 35 38.14 40.72 17.30
CA HIS A 35 38.86 41.95 17.69
C HIS A 35 39.29 43.02 16.73
N THR A 36 38.74 44.18 17.04
CA THR A 36 39.30 45.54 17.26
C THR A 36 39.54 46.50 16.10
N SER A 37 38.82 47.62 16.27
CA SER A 37 39.24 49.04 16.24
C SER A 37 39.54 49.75 14.94
N ALA A 38 38.70 50.73 14.71
CA ALA A 38 38.92 52.14 14.31
C ALA A 38 39.62 52.46 13.00
N ALA A 39 38.97 53.24 12.23
CA ALA A 39 39.23 54.56 11.63
C ALA A 39 38.84 54.67 10.15
N MET A 40 37.88 55.54 9.97
CA MET A 40 37.66 56.51 8.87
C MET A 40 38.55 56.38 7.59
N THR A 41 37.91 56.28 6.45
CA THR A 41 37.83 57.27 5.36
C THR A 41 37.72 56.59 3.99
N GLU A 42 36.88 57.19 3.20
CA GLU A 42 36.84 57.30 1.71
C GLU A 42 36.12 56.25 0.90
N GLN A 43 35.10 56.80 0.27
CA GLN A 43 34.27 56.31 -0.80
C GLN A 43 35.07 55.80 -1.97
N HIS A 44 34.89 54.53 -2.32
CA HIS A 44 35.01 54.08 -3.69
C HIS A 44 33.83 53.16 -3.99
N SER A 45 33.00 53.62 -4.91
CA SER A 45 31.90 52.85 -5.49
C SER A 45 32.45 51.78 -6.43
N ASP A 46 32.83 50.63 -5.89
CA ASP A 46 33.04 49.42 -6.66
C ASP A 46 31.75 48.57 -6.47
N THR A 47 30.83 48.75 -7.42
CA THR A 47 29.68 47.88 -7.62
C THR A 47 30.22 46.53 -8.08
N ALA A 48 30.47 45.64 -7.17
CA ALA A 48 30.72 44.24 -7.49
C ALA A 48 29.54 43.73 -8.36
N PRO A 49 29.79 43.08 -9.50
CA PRO A 49 28.69 42.54 -10.31
C PRO A 49 27.92 41.52 -9.45
N GLU A 50 26.64 41.80 -9.26
CA GLU A 50 25.69 40.85 -8.66
C GLU A 50 25.84 39.51 -9.40
N PRO A 51 25.98 38.35 -8.71
CA PRO A 51 26.12 37.09 -9.39
C PRO A 51 24.85 36.89 -10.23
N GLU A 52 25.01 36.89 -11.54
CA GLU A 52 23.93 36.57 -12.48
C GLU A 52 23.20 35.33 -11.99
N ARG A 53 21.99 35.48 -11.51
CA ARG A 53 21.08 34.38 -11.24
C ARG A 53 20.81 33.69 -12.57
N LYS A 54 21.62 32.68 -12.89
CA LYS A 54 21.34 31.80 -14.03
C LYS A 54 19.90 31.33 -13.94
N ALA A 55 19.12 31.66 -14.96
CA ALA A 55 17.75 31.21 -15.06
C ALA A 55 17.67 29.72 -14.75
N PRO A 56 16.71 29.28 -13.94
CA PRO A 56 16.63 27.88 -13.54
C PRO A 56 16.57 27.00 -14.78
N ARG A 57 17.50 26.04 -14.88
CA ARG A 57 17.49 25.08 -15.97
C ARG A 57 16.18 24.31 -15.92
N THR A 58 15.50 24.22 -17.05
CA THR A 58 14.23 23.46 -17.15
C THR A 58 14.27 22.52 -18.36
N GLY A 59 13.38 21.55 -18.38
CA GLY A 59 13.19 20.69 -19.52
C GLY A 59 14.17 19.52 -19.64
N TYR A 60 14.53 19.19 -20.87
CA TYR A 60 15.34 18.02 -21.21
C TYR A 60 16.69 17.96 -20.50
N GLY A 61 17.36 19.09 -20.31
CA GLY A 61 18.67 19.16 -19.63
C GLY A 61 18.60 18.70 -18.18
N VAL A 62 17.53 19.08 -17.47
CA VAL A 62 17.29 18.63 -16.08
C VAL A 62 17.11 17.11 -16.02
N ILE A 63 16.30 16.54 -16.91
CA ILE A 63 16.06 15.10 -16.98
C ILE A 63 17.36 14.33 -17.27
N GLN A 64 18.19 14.83 -18.21
CA GLN A 64 19.48 14.23 -18.54
C GLN A 64 20.46 14.25 -17.37
N ASP A 65 20.46 15.29 -16.56
CA ASP A 65 21.32 15.36 -15.37
C ASP A 65 20.93 14.32 -14.33
N TYR A 66 19.63 14.12 -14.07
CA TYR A 66 19.16 13.06 -13.16
C TYR A 66 19.44 11.65 -13.68
N LEU A 67 19.40 11.42 -14.99
CA LEU A 67 19.70 10.11 -15.58
C LEU A 67 21.13 9.63 -15.31
N LYS A 68 22.08 10.52 -15.01
CA LYS A 68 23.47 10.16 -14.69
C LYS A 68 23.59 9.40 -13.37
N THR A 69 22.73 9.71 -12.41
CA THR A 69 22.77 9.17 -11.04
C THR A 69 21.66 8.16 -10.74
N LEU A 70 20.67 8.01 -11.66
CA LEU A 70 19.50 7.16 -11.43
C LEU A 70 19.86 5.68 -11.60
N ASP A 71 19.40 4.85 -10.67
CA ASP A 71 19.56 3.41 -10.71
C ASP A 71 18.41 2.68 -11.45
N ASN A 72 18.48 1.36 -11.52
CA ASN A 72 17.50 0.51 -12.19
C ASN A 72 16.40 -0.01 -11.27
N SER A 73 16.30 0.50 -10.04
CA SER A 73 15.31 0.06 -9.05
C SER A 73 13.89 0.39 -9.45
N PRO A 74 12.90 -0.39 -8.98
CA PRO A 74 11.50 0.00 -9.07
C PRO A 74 11.21 1.18 -8.15
N GLY A 75 10.22 2.01 -8.50
CA GLY A 75 9.89 3.16 -7.67
C GLY A 75 8.93 4.15 -8.33
N VAL A 76 8.80 5.30 -7.68
CA VAL A 76 7.97 6.41 -8.11
C VAL A 76 8.84 7.65 -8.31
N TYR A 77 8.55 8.41 -9.36
CA TYR A 77 9.20 9.68 -9.64
C TYR A 77 8.16 10.80 -9.70
N ARG A 78 8.58 11.99 -9.31
CA ARG A 78 7.81 13.23 -9.39
C ARG A 78 8.56 14.25 -10.22
N MET A 79 7.87 14.93 -11.12
CA MET A 79 8.39 16.08 -11.86
C MET A 79 7.82 17.35 -11.23
N LEU A 80 8.67 18.31 -10.92
CA LEU A 80 8.33 19.56 -10.26
C LEU A 80 8.70 20.77 -11.14
N ASP A 81 7.93 21.84 -11.05
CA ASP A 81 8.24 23.12 -11.69
C ASP A 81 9.23 23.96 -10.86
N SER A 82 9.51 25.17 -11.34
CA SER A 82 10.41 26.13 -10.67
C SER A 82 9.90 26.62 -9.31
N GLU A 83 8.61 26.46 -9.03
CA GLU A 83 7.98 26.80 -7.75
C GLU A 83 7.79 25.57 -6.86
N SER A 84 8.45 24.45 -7.19
CA SER A 84 8.35 23.16 -6.47
C SER A 84 6.95 22.53 -6.46
N ARG A 85 6.06 22.97 -7.36
CA ARG A 85 4.74 22.33 -7.51
C ARG A 85 4.89 21.05 -8.33
N VAL A 86 4.21 19.98 -7.90
CA VAL A 86 4.26 18.71 -8.59
C VAL A 86 3.45 18.76 -9.88
N LEU A 87 4.13 18.61 -11.01
CA LEU A 87 3.55 18.56 -12.35
C LEU A 87 3.01 17.17 -12.67
N TYR A 88 3.76 16.14 -12.31
CA TYR A 88 3.47 14.76 -12.66
C TYR A 88 4.03 13.78 -11.62
N VAL A 89 3.32 12.70 -11.40
CA VAL A 89 3.75 11.52 -10.61
C VAL A 89 3.66 10.30 -11.52
N GLY A 90 4.70 9.47 -11.55
CA GLY A 90 4.68 8.23 -12.32
C GLY A 90 5.44 7.11 -11.64
N LYS A 91 4.97 5.87 -11.81
CA LYS A 91 5.67 4.67 -11.37
C LYS A 91 6.59 4.11 -12.45
N ALA A 92 7.59 3.35 -12.02
CA ALA A 92 8.44 2.57 -12.89
C ALA A 92 8.80 1.23 -12.26
N ARG A 93 8.90 0.19 -13.07
CA ARG A 93 9.58 -1.06 -12.71
C ARG A 93 11.11 -0.86 -12.71
N ASN A 94 11.59 0.05 -13.56
CA ASN A 94 12.96 0.49 -13.68
C ASN A 94 12.95 2.01 -13.89
N LEU A 95 13.36 2.75 -12.86
CA LEU A 95 13.32 4.22 -12.85
C LEU A 95 14.16 4.81 -13.98
N ARG A 96 15.41 4.34 -14.16
CA ARG A 96 16.30 4.84 -15.19
C ARG A 96 15.74 4.63 -16.60
N ALA A 97 15.27 3.42 -16.92
CA ALA A 97 14.68 3.09 -18.20
C ALA A 97 13.41 3.91 -18.48
N ARG A 98 12.58 4.14 -17.45
CA ARG A 98 11.36 4.92 -17.58
C ARG A 98 11.63 6.40 -17.81
N VAL A 99 12.52 6.99 -17.03
CA VAL A 99 12.87 8.42 -17.11
C VAL A 99 13.63 8.72 -18.39
N SER A 100 14.48 7.81 -18.89
CA SER A 100 15.20 7.98 -20.17
C SER A 100 14.25 8.16 -21.37
N ASN A 101 13.03 7.64 -21.30
CA ASN A 101 12.06 7.86 -22.36
C ASN A 101 11.70 9.35 -22.53
N TYR A 102 11.67 10.11 -21.43
CA TYR A 102 11.38 11.56 -21.49
C TYR A 102 12.55 12.40 -22.07
N SER A 103 13.74 11.85 -22.19
CA SER A 103 14.87 12.52 -22.86
C SER A 103 14.86 12.35 -24.39
N ARG A 104 13.95 11.55 -24.93
CA ARG A 104 13.79 11.33 -26.38
C ARG A 104 12.80 12.32 -26.97
N PRO A 105 12.99 12.78 -28.21
CA PRO A 105 12.01 13.63 -28.91
C PRO A 105 10.79 12.81 -29.35
N GLY A 106 9.69 13.50 -29.71
CA GLY A 106 8.51 12.87 -30.32
C GLY A 106 7.38 12.56 -29.36
N HIS A 107 7.32 13.23 -28.24
CA HIS A 107 6.21 13.13 -27.29
C HIS A 107 4.97 13.92 -27.75
N SER A 108 3.81 13.58 -27.17
CA SER A 108 2.61 14.39 -27.39
C SER A 108 2.81 15.83 -26.88
N PRO A 109 2.11 16.84 -27.45
CA PRO A 109 2.25 18.24 -27.04
C PRO A 109 2.06 18.48 -25.52
N ARG A 110 1.21 17.66 -24.90
CA ARG A 110 0.98 17.70 -23.44
C ARG A 110 2.21 17.28 -22.65
N ILE A 111 2.87 16.19 -23.07
CA ILE A 111 4.08 15.67 -22.43
C ILE A 111 5.26 16.60 -22.70
N GLU A 112 5.41 17.12 -23.91
CA GLU A 112 6.42 18.14 -24.27
C GLU A 112 6.32 19.37 -23.36
N LYS A 113 5.09 19.86 -23.14
CA LYS A 113 4.84 20.98 -22.23
C LYS A 113 5.19 20.64 -20.78
N MET A 114 4.88 19.44 -20.33
CA MET A 114 5.27 18.98 -18.99
C MET A 114 6.79 18.94 -18.84
N ILE A 115 7.49 18.36 -19.81
CA ILE A 115 8.96 18.30 -19.83
C ILE A 115 9.54 19.71 -19.78
N SER A 116 9.08 20.61 -20.64
CA SER A 116 9.59 21.99 -20.71
C SER A 116 9.43 22.78 -19.40
N LEU A 117 8.46 22.44 -18.57
CA LEU A 117 8.22 23.07 -17.28
C LEU A 117 8.95 22.37 -16.12
N THR A 118 9.54 21.20 -16.33
CA THR A 118 10.21 20.44 -15.28
C THR A 118 11.52 21.12 -14.90
N ALA A 119 11.59 21.63 -13.66
CA ALA A 119 12.78 22.27 -13.10
C ALA A 119 13.55 21.33 -12.14
N SER A 120 12.88 20.35 -11.57
CA SER A 120 13.51 19.33 -10.72
C SER A 120 12.73 18.02 -10.73
N MET A 121 13.37 16.95 -10.28
CA MET A 121 12.76 15.63 -10.11
C MET A 121 13.06 15.08 -8.73
N MET A 122 12.12 14.31 -8.20
CA MET A 122 12.30 13.54 -6.96
C MET A 122 11.98 12.07 -7.22
N PHE A 123 12.73 11.18 -6.57
CA PHE A 123 12.62 9.73 -6.74
C PHE A 123 12.45 9.06 -5.40
N LEU A 124 11.56 8.06 -5.38
CA LEU A 124 11.30 7.20 -4.22
C LEU A 124 11.44 5.76 -4.71
N THR A 125 12.52 5.09 -4.32
CA THR A 125 12.73 3.68 -4.63
C THR A 125 11.84 2.81 -3.76
N THR A 126 11.37 1.70 -4.31
CA THR A 126 10.55 0.71 -3.62
C THR A 126 11.18 -0.67 -3.81
N ARG A 127 10.79 -1.63 -2.99
CA ARG A 127 11.28 -3.02 -3.12
C ARG A 127 10.61 -3.74 -4.28
N THR A 128 9.34 -3.42 -4.55
CA THR A 128 8.53 -4.11 -5.55
C THR A 128 7.77 -3.12 -6.44
N GLU A 129 7.39 -3.57 -7.65
CA GLU A 129 6.51 -2.80 -8.53
C GLU A 129 5.12 -2.55 -7.91
N THR A 130 4.64 -3.48 -7.09
CA THR A 130 3.38 -3.36 -6.37
C THR A 130 3.39 -2.21 -5.38
N GLU A 131 4.47 -2.05 -4.62
CA GLU A 131 4.66 -0.91 -3.72
C GLU A 131 4.72 0.40 -4.51
N ALA A 132 5.46 0.42 -5.63
CA ALA A 132 5.50 1.59 -6.51
C ALA A 132 4.10 1.98 -7.02
N LEU A 133 3.26 1.01 -7.39
CA LEU A 133 1.89 1.26 -7.84
C LEU A 133 1.02 1.87 -6.73
N LEU A 134 1.11 1.34 -5.50
CA LEU A 134 0.37 1.86 -4.35
C LEU A 134 0.81 3.29 -4.01
N LEU A 135 2.12 3.52 -4.00
CA LEU A 135 2.71 4.82 -3.69
C LEU A 135 2.34 5.87 -4.76
N GLU A 136 2.43 5.54 -6.06
CA GLU A 136 2.01 6.41 -7.17
C GLU A 136 0.57 6.89 -6.99
N GLN A 137 -0.36 5.96 -6.72
CA GLN A 137 -1.77 6.33 -6.59
C GLN A 137 -2.05 7.18 -5.35
N ASN A 138 -1.39 6.89 -4.23
CA ASN A 138 -1.51 7.71 -3.03
C ASN A 138 -1.01 9.14 -3.29
N LEU A 139 0.16 9.28 -3.91
CA LEU A 139 0.73 10.58 -4.27
C LEU A 139 -0.14 11.33 -5.28
N ILE A 140 -0.73 10.66 -6.29
CA ILE A 140 -1.64 11.30 -7.24
C ILE A 140 -2.90 11.82 -6.53
N LYS A 141 -3.47 11.05 -5.61
CA LYS A 141 -4.65 11.47 -4.82
C LYS A 141 -4.35 12.67 -3.92
N GLN A 142 -3.20 12.65 -3.26
CA GLN A 142 -2.78 13.69 -2.31
C GLN A 142 -2.38 14.98 -3.04
N LEU A 143 -1.53 14.88 -4.06
CA LEU A 143 -0.89 16.02 -4.72
C LEU A 143 -1.71 16.57 -5.91
N LYS A 144 -2.63 15.79 -6.46
CA LYS A 144 -3.49 16.12 -7.60
C LYS A 144 -2.71 16.77 -8.76
N PRO A 145 -1.64 16.14 -9.30
CA PRO A 145 -0.74 16.77 -10.24
C PRO A 145 -1.45 17.11 -11.55
N LYS A 146 -1.11 18.28 -12.12
CA LYS A 146 -1.78 18.83 -13.31
C LYS A 146 -1.71 17.90 -14.55
N TYR A 147 -0.63 17.16 -14.70
CA TYR A 147 -0.38 16.33 -15.90
C TYR A 147 -0.79 14.87 -15.71
N ASN A 148 -1.14 14.42 -14.50
CA ASN A 148 -1.78 13.13 -14.33
C ASN A 148 -3.23 13.21 -14.82
N VAL A 149 -3.68 12.13 -15.47
CA VAL A 149 -5.11 11.97 -15.73
C VAL A 149 -5.73 11.52 -14.41
N LEU A 150 -6.35 12.46 -13.71
CA LEU A 150 -7.19 12.11 -12.56
C LEU A 150 -8.35 11.29 -13.12
N LEU A 151 -8.30 10.00 -12.88
CA LEU A 151 -9.48 9.17 -13.09
C LEU A 151 -10.55 9.72 -12.15
N ARG A 152 -11.60 10.35 -12.71
CA ARG A 152 -12.73 10.91 -11.96
C ARG A 152 -13.51 9.86 -11.19
N ASP A 153 -13.37 8.60 -11.61
CA ASP A 153 -13.83 7.47 -10.84
C ASP A 153 -12.92 7.29 -9.62
N ASP A 154 -13.50 7.35 -8.43
CA ASP A 154 -12.86 6.99 -7.16
C ASP A 154 -12.59 5.47 -7.12
N LYS A 155 -11.79 4.99 -8.06
CA LYS A 155 -11.31 3.61 -8.13
C LYS A 155 -10.23 3.44 -7.09
N SER A 156 -10.63 3.52 -5.82
CA SER A 156 -9.79 3.12 -4.71
C SER A 156 -9.34 1.66 -4.92
N PHE A 157 -8.15 1.34 -4.44
CA PHE A 157 -7.72 -0.05 -4.40
C PHE A 157 -8.75 -0.91 -3.66
N PRO A 158 -9.02 -2.12 -4.15
CA PRO A 158 -9.93 -3.01 -3.46
C PRO A 158 -9.33 -3.50 -2.13
N ASN A 159 -10.20 -3.67 -1.14
CA ASN A 159 -9.89 -4.23 0.16
C ASN A 159 -10.71 -5.52 0.36
N ILE A 160 -10.30 -6.35 1.30
CA ILE A 160 -11.14 -7.40 1.87
C ILE A 160 -11.83 -6.81 3.10
N LEU A 161 -13.14 -6.94 3.18
CA LEU A 161 -13.95 -6.56 4.32
C LEU A 161 -14.46 -7.82 5.02
N VAL A 162 -14.17 -7.92 6.31
CA VAL A 162 -14.86 -8.81 7.23
C VAL A 162 -15.93 -7.99 7.94
N ALA A 163 -17.18 -8.12 7.51
CA ALA A 163 -18.30 -7.33 8.02
C ALA A 163 -18.65 -7.75 9.45
N LYS A 164 -18.96 -6.79 10.34
CA LYS A 164 -19.29 -7.03 11.76
C LYS A 164 -20.73 -6.66 12.12
N ASP A 165 -21.59 -6.59 11.12
CA ASP A 165 -23.01 -6.20 11.24
C ASP A 165 -23.96 -7.37 11.45
N HIS A 166 -23.44 -8.61 11.58
CA HIS A 166 -24.22 -9.83 11.70
C HIS A 166 -23.53 -10.84 12.62
N ALA A 167 -24.28 -11.70 13.32
CA ALA A 167 -23.75 -12.77 14.20
C ALA A 167 -22.82 -13.74 13.46
N PHE A 168 -23.07 -13.94 12.17
CA PHE A 168 -22.19 -14.68 11.26
C PHE A 168 -21.58 -13.70 10.25
N PRO A 169 -20.37 -13.15 10.51
CA PRO A 169 -19.71 -12.19 9.64
C PRO A 169 -19.55 -12.67 8.20
N GLN A 170 -19.80 -11.75 7.26
CA GLN A 170 -19.55 -11.98 5.84
C GLN A 170 -18.13 -11.54 5.48
N ILE A 171 -17.44 -12.35 4.66
CA ILE A 171 -16.20 -11.92 4.02
C ILE A 171 -16.46 -11.53 2.57
N LYS A 172 -16.05 -10.31 2.16
CA LYS A 172 -16.31 -9.81 0.82
C LYS A 172 -15.25 -8.82 0.32
N LYS A 173 -15.22 -8.64 -1.00
CA LYS A 173 -14.47 -7.55 -1.61
C LYS A 173 -15.19 -6.22 -1.39
N HIS A 174 -14.44 -5.20 -0.96
CA HIS A 174 -14.91 -3.84 -0.82
C HIS A 174 -14.07 -2.88 -1.65
N ARG A 175 -14.72 -1.86 -2.21
CA ARG A 175 -14.05 -0.78 -2.95
C ARG A 175 -14.77 0.53 -2.66
N GLY A 176 -14.03 1.63 -2.57
CA GLY A 176 -14.57 2.96 -2.28
C GLY A 176 -14.50 3.32 -0.79
N THR A 177 -15.40 4.20 -0.35
CA THR A 177 -15.41 4.73 1.01
C THR A 177 -15.75 3.64 2.03
N ARG A 178 -15.01 3.56 3.13
CA ARG A 178 -15.21 2.59 4.22
C ARG A 178 -16.42 2.98 5.09
N ARG A 179 -17.65 2.72 4.60
CA ARG A 179 -18.90 3.05 5.30
C ARG A 179 -19.48 1.88 6.10
N GLU A 180 -19.16 0.65 5.73
CA GLU A 180 -19.68 -0.54 6.38
C GLU A 180 -18.90 -0.84 7.67
N LYS A 181 -19.60 -1.28 8.71
CA LYS A 181 -18.96 -1.70 9.97
C LYS A 181 -18.20 -3.01 9.76
N GLY A 182 -16.92 -3.03 10.08
CA GLY A 182 -16.08 -4.22 9.91
C GLY A 182 -14.59 -3.92 9.89
N SER A 183 -13.80 -4.97 9.73
CA SER A 183 -12.36 -4.90 9.59
C SER A 183 -11.98 -4.91 8.11
N TYR A 184 -11.18 -3.92 7.69
CA TYR A 184 -10.73 -3.74 6.31
C TYR A 184 -9.27 -4.11 6.18
N PHE A 185 -8.95 -5.04 5.27
CA PHE A 185 -7.62 -5.54 5.01
C PHE A 185 -7.18 -5.18 3.59
N GLY A 186 -5.98 -4.70 3.43
CA GLY A 186 -5.42 -4.18 2.18
C GLY A 186 -4.93 -2.75 2.35
N PRO A 187 -4.65 -2.01 1.28
CA PRO A 187 -5.16 -2.18 -0.08
C PRO A 187 -4.47 -3.27 -0.90
N PHE A 188 -5.19 -3.91 -1.81
CA PHE A 188 -4.65 -4.89 -2.75
C PHE A 188 -4.38 -4.23 -4.11
N ALA A 189 -3.29 -4.60 -4.76
CA ALA A 189 -2.88 -4.02 -6.05
C ALA A 189 -3.90 -4.23 -7.19
N SER A 190 -4.68 -5.30 -7.14
CA SER A 190 -5.68 -5.59 -8.17
C SER A 190 -6.92 -6.31 -7.64
N ALA A 191 -8.02 -6.21 -8.36
CA ALA A 191 -9.24 -6.97 -8.08
C ALA A 191 -9.01 -8.50 -8.19
N GLY A 192 -8.10 -8.92 -9.08
CA GLY A 192 -7.70 -10.32 -9.22
C GLY A 192 -7.00 -10.85 -7.96
N ALA A 193 -6.11 -10.07 -7.37
CA ALA A 193 -5.44 -10.44 -6.12
C ALA A 193 -6.45 -10.65 -4.99
N VAL A 194 -7.40 -9.70 -4.79
CA VAL A 194 -8.47 -9.84 -3.80
C VAL A 194 -9.29 -11.09 -4.02
N ASN A 195 -9.70 -11.36 -5.26
CA ASN A 195 -10.53 -12.53 -5.57
C ASN A 195 -9.77 -13.84 -5.29
N ARG A 196 -8.45 -13.90 -5.60
CA ARG A 196 -7.61 -15.07 -5.25
C ARG A 196 -7.56 -15.27 -3.74
N THR A 197 -7.24 -14.21 -2.98
CA THR A 197 -7.18 -14.27 -1.51
C THR A 197 -8.54 -14.68 -0.90
N LEU A 198 -9.65 -14.09 -1.36
CA LEU A 198 -10.99 -14.48 -0.90
C LEU A 198 -11.30 -15.95 -1.15
N ASN A 199 -10.96 -16.47 -2.35
CA ASN A 199 -11.14 -17.88 -2.67
C ASN A 199 -10.30 -18.79 -1.76
N GLN A 200 -9.08 -18.39 -1.41
CA GLN A 200 -8.22 -19.14 -0.49
C GLN A 200 -8.77 -19.12 0.94
N LEU A 201 -9.20 -17.95 1.43
CA LEU A 201 -9.82 -17.81 2.75
C LEU A 201 -11.11 -18.62 2.88
N GLN A 202 -11.95 -18.64 1.84
CA GLN A 202 -13.16 -19.46 1.83
C GLN A 202 -12.88 -20.97 1.84
N LYS A 203 -11.78 -21.41 1.22
CA LYS A 203 -11.36 -22.82 1.30
C LYS A 203 -10.77 -23.17 2.66
N ALA A 204 -10.05 -22.24 3.31
CA ALA A 204 -9.39 -22.50 4.57
C ALA A 204 -10.33 -22.39 5.78
N PHE A 205 -11.22 -21.40 5.79
CA PHE A 205 -12.04 -21.04 6.94
C PHE A 205 -13.54 -21.20 6.71
N LEU A 206 -13.98 -21.64 5.54
CA LEU A 206 -15.35 -21.94 5.17
C LEU A 206 -16.36 -20.81 5.48
N LEU A 207 -15.92 -19.54 5.32
CA LEU A 207 -16.72 -18.37 5.65
C LEU A 207 -17.73 -18.05 4.55
N ARG A 208 -18.90 -17.55 4.96
CA ARG A 208 -19.94 -17.13 4.02
C ARG A 208 -19.54 -15.88 3.22
N ASN A 209 -19.96 -15.83 1.96
CA ASN A 209 -19.82 -14.67 1.11
C ASN A 209 -21.17 -14.08 0.65
N CYS A 210 -22.30 -14.71 1.02
CA CYS A 210 -23.65 -14.27 0.69
C CYS A 210 -24.04 -13.01 1.49
N SER A 211 -24.91 -12.17 0.92
CA SER A 211 -25.51 -11.02 1.61
C SER A 211 -26.42 -11.44 2.76
N ASN A 212 -26.71 -10.51 3.69
CA ASN A 212 -27.61 -10.78 4.81
C ASN A 212 -29.01 -11.20 4.32
N ALA A 213 -29.57 -10.49 3.33
CA ALA A 213 -30.85 -10.84 2.73
C ALA A 213 -30.87 -12.26 2.15
N MET A 214 -29.78 -12.68 1.47
CA MET A 214 -29.67 -14.04 0.97
C MET A 214 -29.49 -15.07 2.10
N PHE A 215 -28.82 -14.71 3.18
CA PHE A 215 -28.65 -15.54 4.36
C PHE A 215 -30.00 -15.83 5.04
N GLU A 216 -30.79 -14.79 5.28
CA GLU A 216 -32.09 -14.86 5.95
C GLU A 216 -33.16 -15.63 5.13
N SER A 217 -33.07 -15.57 3.81
CA SER A 217 -34.03 -16.26 2.91
C SER A 217 -33.75 -17.75 2.71
N ARG A 218 -32.68 -18.31 3.28
CA ARG A 218 -32.29 -19.70 3.03
C ARG A 218 -33.03 -20.68 3.93
N THR A 219 -33.58 -21.70 3.31
CA THR A 219 -34.21 -22.86 3.97
C THR A 219 -33.44 -24.17 3.81
N ARG A 220 -32.42 -24.17 2.95
CA ARG A 220 -31.53 -25.32 2.68
C ARG A 220 -30.12 -24.87 2.38
N PRO A 221 -29.09 -25.73 2.62
CA PRO A 221 -27.70 -25.41 2.27
C PRO A 221 -27.55 -25.09 0.77
N CYS A 222 -26.75 -24.11 0.47
CA CYS A 222 -26.46 -23.73 -0.90
C CYS A 222 -25.23 -24.48 -1.46
N LEU A 223 -24.93 -24.26 -2.74
CA LEU A 223 -23.80 -24.89 -3.43
C LEU A 223 -22.46 -24.64 -2.70
N GLN A 224 -22.28 -23.49 -2.04
CA GLN A 224 -21.03 -23.20 -1.30
C GLN A 224 -20.77 -24.20 -0.17
N TYR A 225 -21.81 -24.71 0.49
CA TYR A 225 -21.69 -25.77 1.45
C TYR A 225 -21.29 -27.09 0.79
N GLN A 226 -21.96 -27.46 -0.30
CA GLN A 226 -21.69 -28.72 -1.01
C GLN A 226 -20.24 -28.78 -1.54
N ILE A 227 -19.69 -27.66 -2.01
CA ILE A 227 -18.31 -27.58 -2.49
C ILE A 227 -17.30 -27.23 -1.39
N LYS A 228 -17.68 -27.37 -0.12
CA LYS A 228 -16.83 -27.14 1.07
C LYS A 228 -16.16 -25.76 1.06
N ARG A 229 -16.96 -24.71 0.91
CA ARG A 229 -16.52 -23.29 0.99
C ARG A 229 -17.28 -22.46 2.00
N CYS A 230 -18.29 -23.07 2.67
CA CYS A 230 -19.10 -22.43 3.69
C CYS A 230 -19.67 -23.51 4.61
N LYS A 231 -19.68 -23.27 5.91
CA LYS A 231 -20.28 -24.18 6.92
C LYS A 231 -21.81 -24.11 7.00
N ALA A 232 -22.47 -23.34 6.10
CA ALA A 232 -23.91 -23.12 6.02
C ALA A 232 -24.55 -22.64 7.35
N PRO A 233 -24.06 -21.56 7.97
CA PRO A 233 -24.68 -21.01 9.19
C PRO A 233 -26.11 -20.53 8.98
N CYS A 234 -26.53 -20.27 7.75
CA CYS A 234 -27.88 -19.83 7.39
C CYS A 234 -28.98 -20.89 7.65
N VAL A 235 -28.61 -22.14 7.85
CA VAL A 235 -29.52 -23.25 8.14
C VAL A 235 -29.09 -23.99 9.43
N GLY A 236 -28.25 -23.37 10.27
CA GLY A 236 -27.88 -23.87 11.58
C GLY A 236 -26.92 -25.06 11.60
N LEU A 237 -26.14 -25.30 10.52
CA LEU A 237 -25.17 -26.41 10.47
C LEU A 237 -23.85 -26.10 11.20
N VAL A 238 -23.67 -24.88 11.68
CA VAL A 238 -22.57 -24.45 12.55
C VAL A 238 -23.13 -23.46 13.56
N ASP A 239 -22.63 -23.50 14.78
CA ASP A 239 -23.00 -22.52 15.81
C ASP A 239 -22.23 -21.23 15.71
N ALA A 240 -22.67 -20.21 16.46
CA ALA A 240 -22.06 -18.88 16.38
C ALA A 240 -20.64 -18.84 16.98
N ALA A 241 -20.33 -19.68 17.97
CA ALA A 241 -19.05 -19.72 18.64
C ALA A 241 -17.97 -20.34 17.73
N GLU A 242 -18.28 -21.49 17.13
CA GLU A 242 -17.41 -22.15 16.17
C GLU A 242 -17.15 -21.24 14.95
N TYR A 243 -18.21 -20.62 14.42
CA TYR A 243 -18.05 -19.69 13.29
C TYR A 243 -17.23 -18.44 13.63
N ALA A 244 -17.37 -17.94 14.86
CA ALA A 244 -16.56 -16.80 15.34
C ALA A 244 -15.07 -17.15 15.41
N GLU A 245 -14.71 -18.40 15.74
CA GLU A 245 -13.33 -18.88 15.70
C GLU A 245 -12.77 -18.91 14.27
N ASP A 246 -13.55 -19.41 13.31
CA ASP A 246 -13.14 -19.38 11.90
C ASP A 246 -12.90 -17.94 11.41
N VAL A 247 -13.75 -17.00 11.83
CA VAL A 247 -13.57 -15.56 11.53
C VAL A 247 -12.30 -15.03 12.18
N ARG A 248 -12.04 -15.36 13.46
CA ARG A 248 -10.83 -14.96 14.19
C ARG A 248 -9.57 -15.47 13.48
N HIS A 249 -9.54 -16.74 13.12
CA HIS A 249 -8.42 -17.33 12.36
C HIS A 249 -8.21 -16.65 11.01
N SER A 250 -9.28 -16.32 10.29
CA SER A 250 -9.18 -15.61 9.02
C SER A 250 -8.62 -14.18 9.18
N VAL A 251 -8.97 -13.50 10.27
CA VAL A 251 -8.43 -12.19 10.62
C VAL A 251 -6.94 -12.30 10.98
N MET A 252 -6.53 -13.27 11.79
CA MET A 252 -5.12 -13.53 12.11
C MET A 252 -4.28 -13.73 10.84
N PHE A 253 -4.80 -14.51 9.89
CA PHE A 253 -4.14 -14.72 8.60
C PHE A 253 -3.98 -13.40 7.81
N LEU A 254 -5.04 -12.59 7.72
CA LEU A 254 -5.05 -11.31 7.03
C LEU A 254 -4.17 -10.25 7.70
N GLU A 255 -3.93 -10.35 9.00
CA GLU A 255 -3.00 -9.53 9.79
C GLU A 255 -1.54 -9.98 9.68
N GLY A 256 -1.25 -11.06 8.94
CA GLY A 256 0.09 -11.62 8.82
C GLY A 256 0.58 -12.42 10.04
N ARG A 257 -0.31 -12.73 11.01
CA ARG A 257 0.00 -13.54 12.21
C ARG A 257 -0.03 -15.04 11.91
N SER A 258 0.56 -15.44 10.80
CA SER A 258 0.43 -16.79 10.27
C SER A 258 1.14 -17.84 11.10
N ASN A 259 2.25 -17.50 11.76
CA ASN A 259 2.96 -18.45 12.64
C ASN A 259 2.11 -18.78 13.87
N ALA A 260 1.58 -17.75 14.56
CA ALA A 260 0.69 -17.97 15.70
C ALA A 260 -0.57 -18.78 15.32
N LEU A 261 -1.14 -18.50 14.14
CA LEU A 261 -2.26 -19.27 13.63
C LEU A 261 -1.90 -20.75 13.38
N ASN A 262 -0.74 -21.01 12.77
CA ASN A 262 -0.28 -22.38 12.53
C ASN A 262 -0.04 -23.13 13.85
N ASP A 263 0.50 -22.47 14.87
CA ASP A 263 0.74 -23.06 16.18
C ASP A 263 -0.60 -23.44 16.87
N GLU A 264 -1.59 -22.52 16.84
CA GLU A 264 -2.93 -22.79 17.39
C GLU A 264 -3.63 -23.95 16.67
N LEU A 265 -3.58 -23.99 15.33
CA LEU A 265 -4.19 -25.08 14.55
C LEU A 265 -3.47 -26.42 14.77
N THR A 266 -2.13 -26.40 14.93
CA THR A 266 -1.35 -27.60 15.23
C THR A 266 -1.71 -28.15 16.60
N ALA A 267 -1.79 -27.30 17.63
CA ALA A 267 -2.20 -27.74 18.96
C ALA A 267 -3.64 -28.29 18.97
N ALA A 268 -4.56 -27.69 18.22
CA ALA A 268 -5.92 -28.19 18.06
C ALA A 268 -5.96 -29.56 17.34
N MET A 269 -5.12 -29.75 16.32
CA MET A 269 -4.99 -31.01 15.59
C MET A 269 -4.47 -32.13 16.51
N GLU A 270 -3.43 -31.86 17.30
CA GLU A 270 -2.88 -32.83 18.25
C GLU A 270 -3.88 -33.22 19.35
N LYS A 271 -4.63 -32.23 19.84
CA LYS A 271 -5.70 -32.46 20.79
C LYS A 271 -6.79 -33.37 20.22
N ALA A 272 -7.25 -33.12 18.98
CA ALA A 272 -8.24 -33.96 18.29
C ALA A 272 -7.70 -35.38 18.08
N ALA A 273 -6.44 -35.53 17.66
CA ALA A 273 -5.81 -36.83 17.49
C ALA A 273 -5.70 -37.62 18.81
N THR A 274 -5.37 -36.97 19.92
CA THR A 274 -5.34 -37.57 21.26
C THR A 274 -6.72 -38.00 21.74
N ALA A 275 -7.75 -37.26 21.34
CA ALA A 275 -9.14 -37.60 21.61
C ALA A 275 -9.70 -38.67 20.65
N LEU A 276 -8.88 -39.21 19.73
CA LEU A 276 -9.24 -40.17 18.69
C LEU A 276 -10.28 -39.63 17.68
N ASP A 277 -10.45 -38.30 17.62
CA ASP A 277 -11.24 -37.61 16.59
C ASP A 277 -10.41 -37.41 15.33
N PHE A 278 -10.22 -38.48 14.57
CA PHE A 278 -9.35 -38.48 13.39
C PHE A 278 -9.93 -37.66 12.23
N GLU A 279 -11.24 -37.51 12.15
CA GLU A 279 -11.87 -36.69 11.12
C GLU A 279 -11.51 -35.20 11.34
N ARG A 280 -11.69 -34.74 12.58
CA ARG A 280 -11.32 -33.38 12.95
C ARG A 280 -9.81 -33.10 12.82
N ALA A 281 -8.98 -34.06 13.23
CA ALA A 281 -7.54 -33.98 13.07
C ALA A 281 -7.12 -33.85 11.58
N ALA A 282 -7.77 -34.62 10.70
CA ALA A 282 -7.52 -34.58 9.27
C ALA A 282 -7.96 -33.22 8.64
N GLU A 283 -9.09 -32.68 9.04
CA GLU A 283 -9.55 -31.35 8.60
C GLU A 283 -8.53 -30.26 8.97
N LEU A 284 -8.06 -30.25 10.21
CA LEU A 284 -7.07 -29.27 10.70
C LEU A 284 -5.72 -29.43 9.99
N ARG A 285 -5.26 -30.66 9.76
CA ARG A 285 -4.04 -30.93 8.95
C ARG A 285 -4.17 -30.34 7.54
N ASP A 286 -5.30 -30.57 6.88
CA ASP A 286 -5.53 -30.11 5.51
C ASP A 286 -5.65 -28.58 5.47
N GLN A 287 -6.21 -27.95 6.49
CA GLN A 287 -6.27 -26.51 6.68
C GLN A 287 -4.88 -25.91 6.83
N ILE A 288 -4.01 -26.47 7.69
CA ILE A 288 -2.62 -26.06 7.87
C ILE A 288 -1.86 -26.17 6.55
N ALA A 289 -1.98 -27.29 5.84
CA ALA A 289 -1.33 -27.51 4.56
C ALA A 289 -1.76 -26.50 3.48
N LEU A 290 -3.04 -26.11 3.48
CA LEU A 290 -3.57 -25.08 2.59
C LEU A 290 -2.99 -23.71 2.93
N LEU A 291 -2.97 -23.32 4.20
CA LEU A 291 -2.44 -22.02 4.64
C LEU A 291 -0.95 -21.86 4.34
N ARG A 292 -0.15 -22.90 4.56
CA ARG A 292 1.28 -22.91 4.21
C ARG A 292 1.49 -22.69 2.71
N ARG A 293 0.76 -23.39 1.85
CA ARG A 293 0.83 -23.20 0.39
C ARG A 293 0.48 -21.75 -0.04
N VAL A 294 -0.47 -21.13 0.63
CA VAL A 294 -0.84 -19.74 0.34
C VAL A 294 0.29 -18.78 0.73
N GLN A 295 0.98 -19.03 1.84
CA GLN A 295 2.12 -18.24 2.29
C GLN A 295 3.31 -18.35 1.32
N ASP A 296 3.65 -19.58 0.90
CA ASP A 296 4.73 -19.83 -0.05
C ASP A 296 4.49 -19.11 -1.38
N GLN A 297 3.26 -19.12 -1.89
CA GLN A 297 2.90 -18.38 -3.10
C GLN A 297 3.03 -16.85 -2.94
N GLN A 298 2.70 -16.31 -1.76
CA GLN A 298 2.85 -14.87 -1.50
C GLN A 298 4.32 -14.47 -1.39
N SER A 299 5.18 -15.31 -0.86
CA SER A 299 6.64 -15.08 -0.77
C SER A 299 7.28 -15.04 -2.17
N ILE A 300 6.92 -15.96 -3.06
CA ILE A 300 7.42 -16.01 -4.44
C ILE A 300 6.99 -14.78 -5.24
N ASP A 301 5.74 -14.32 -5.10
CA ASP A 301 5.23 -13.11 -5.76
C ASP A 301 5.92 -11.82 -5.24
N THR A 302 6.59 -11.88 -4.10
CA THR A 302 7.32 -10.76 -3.50
C THR A 302 8.78 -10.71 -3.96
N GLU A 303 9.36 -11.84 -4.37
CA GLU A 303 10.76 -11.95 -4.83
C GLU A 303 10.93 -11.74 -6.35
N GLN A 304 9.85 -11.67 -7.13
CA GLN A 304 9.86 -11.35 -8.57
C GLN A 304 9.52 -9.87 -8.83
#